data_64b6f43b8aecce21f0a1ab1844e306c4
#
_entry.id   64b6f43b8aecce21f0a1ab1844e306c4
#
_cell.length_a   1.000
_cell.length_b   1.000
_cell.length_c   1.000
_cell.angle_alpha   90.00
_cell.angle_beta   90.00
_cell.angle_gamma   90.00
#
_symmetry.space_group_name_H-M   'P 1'
#
loop_
_entity.id
_entity.type
_entity.pdbx_description
1 polymer ?
#
loop_
_entity_poly.entity_id
_entity_poly.type
_entity_poly.pdbx_seq_one_letter_code
_entity_poly.pdbx_strand_id
1 'polypeptide(L)'
;NILDQNGKVYPEAWEAKKRGVLFSSSRGSRNWSSEVARAAFDQGFVPDIISDDLTCLSNDPYTSRLHVHMGECVAMGMSVDEVLRKVTVEPAMLMKNVEVGLQRGLPANITIMDIDEGEHTFRDAFGLTYSGPVRFTPLATIYRGEIKYNVIETDY
;
A
#
# COMPACT_ATOMS: atom_id res chain seq x y z
N ASN A 1 2.51 14.63 11.38
CA ASN A 1 1.38 13.91 11.95
C ASN A 1 0.07 14.48 11.38
N ILE A 2 -0.87 13.62 11.02
CA ILE A 2 -2.19 14.01 10.49
C ILE A 2 -3.22 14.25 11.61
N LEU A 3 -2.90 13.88 12.83
CA LEU A 3 -3.76 14.00 14.00
C LEU A 3 -3.27 15.12 14.94
N ASP A 4 -4.22 15.81 15.55
CA ASP A 4 -4.00 16.75 16.64
C ASP A 4 -3.69 16.03 17.98
N GLN A 5 -3.49 16.81 19.04
CA GLN A 5 -3.21 16.27 20.37
C GLN A 5 -4.36 15.46 21.00
N ASN A 6 -5.56 15.57 20.46
CA ASN A 6 -6.75 14.83 20.89
C ASN A 6 -7.03 13.60 20.03
N GLY A 7 -6.13 13.25 19.10
CA GLY A 7 -6.29 12.15 18.16
C GLY A 7 -7.28 12.42 17.03
N LYS A 8 -7.63 13.69 16.78
CA LYS A 8 -8.53 14.07 15.68
C LYS A 8 -7.74 14.47 14.44
N VAL A 9 -8.20 14.07 13.27
CA VAL A 9 -7.65 14.54 12.00
C VAL A 9 -7.83 16.05 11.92
N TYR A 10 -6.72 16.76 11.60
CA TYR A 10 -6.75 18.21 11.47
C TYR A 10 -7.82 18.68 10.49
N PRO A 11 -8.63 19.70 10.83
CA PRO A 11 -9.64 20.28 9.90
C PRO A 11 -9.03 20.69 8.56
N GLU A 12 -7.81 21.20 8.56
CA GLU A 12 -7.08 21.64 7.37
C GLU A 12 -6.80 20.46 6.41
N ALA A 13 -6.59 19.25 6.94
CA ALA A 13 -6.42 18.05 6.12
C ALA A 13 -7.72 17.67 5.41
N TRP A 14 -8.86 17.75 6.10
CA TRP A 14 -10.17 17.55 5.51
C TRP A 14 -10.48 18.60 4.44
N GLU A 15 -10.20 19.87 4.70
CA GLU A 15 -10.39 20.95 3.73
C GLU A 15 -9.46 20.78 2.51
N ALA A 16 -8.23 20.35 2.72
CA ALA A 16 -7.32 20.03 1.61
C ALA A 16 -7.88 18.88 0.75
N LYS A 17 -8.36 17.81 1.37
CA LYS A 17 -8.97 16.67 0.66
C LYS A 17 -10.20 17.09 -0.13
N LYS A 18 -11.09 17.93 0.43
CA LYS A 18 -12.25 18.49 -0.28
C LYS A 18 -11.84 19.34 -1.50
N ARG A 19 -10.71 20.01 -1.47
CA ARG A 19 -10.17 20.77 -2.61
C ARG A 19 -9.47 19.91 -3.64
N GLY A 20 -9.42 18.57 -3.46
CA GLY A 20 -8.80 17.63 -4.39
C GLY A 20 -7.31 17.40 -4.14
N VAL A 21 -6.78 17.77 -2.97
CA VAL A 21 -5.43 17.37 -2.56
C VAL A 21 -5.45 15.88 -2.24
N LEU A 22 -4.57 15.13 -2.86
CA LEU A 22 -4.45 13.70 -2.67
C LEU A 22 -3.46 13.38 -1.56
N PHE A 23 -3.82 12.45 -0.72
CA PHE A 23 -3.00 11.96 0.38
C PHE A 23 -2.44 10.59 0.05
N SER A 24 -1.12 10.47 0.12
CA SER A 24 -0.43 9.18 -0.01
C SER A 24 -0.12 8.62 1.37
N SER A 25 -0.48 7.36 1.58
CA SER A 25 0.08 6.59 2.68
C SER A 25 1.39 5.97 2.21
N SER A 26 2.46 6.22 2.95
CA SER A 26 3.75 5.60 2.68
C SER A 26 4.36 5.07 3.97
N ARG A 27 4.98 3.91 3.86
CA ARG A 27 5.55 3.25 5.03
C ARG A 27 6.93 3.79 5.37
N GLY A 28 7.84 3.77 4.41
CA GLY A 28 9.23 4.13 4.62
C GLY A 28 9.85 3.45 5.85
N SER A 29 10.84 4.07 6.44
CA SER A 29 11.47 3.60 7.68
C SER A 29 10.85 4.19 8.96
N ARG A 30 10.13 5.33 8.84
CA ARG A 30 9.62 6.10 9.99
C ARG A 30 8.26 6.78 9.75
N ASN A 31 7.59 6.48 8.66
CA ASN A 31 6.39 7.22 8.25
C ASN A 31 5.08 6.53 8.63
N TRP A 32 5.12 5.27 9.04
CA TRP A 32 3.94 4.49 9.39
C TRP A 32 3.84 4.23 10.90
N SER A 33 2.81 4.79 11.53
CA SER A 33 2.35 4.45 12.87
C SER A 33 0.97 3.81 12.78
N SER A 34 0.85 2.59 13.28
CA SER A 34 -0.42 1.84 13.28
C SER A 34 -1.49 2.51 14.13
N GLU A 35 -1.11 3.14 15.24
CA GLU A 35 -2.04 3.91 16.09
C GLU A 35 -2.59 5.13 15.38
N VAL A 36 -1.71 5.91 14.72
CA VAL A 36 -2.12 7.10 13.95
C VAL A 36 -2.99 6.70 12.76
N ALA A 37 -2.61 5.64 12.05
CA ALA A 37 -3.36 5.14 10.92
C ALA A 37 -4.76 4.66 11.34
N ARG A 38 -4.85 3.87 12.41
CA ARG A 38 -6.12 3.40 12.97
C ARG A 38 -7.03 4.58 13.31
N ALA A 39 -6.52 5.53 14.07
CA ALA A 39 -7.30 6.69 14.49
C ALA A 39 -7.76 7.57 13.32
N ALA A 40 -6.97 7.68 12.24
CA ALA A 40 -7.37 8.41 11.04
C ALA A 40 -8.43 7.64 10.24
N PHE A 41 -8.25 6.34 10.04
CA PHE A 41 -9.19 5.48 9.28
C PHE A 41 -10.54 5.36 9.98
N ASP A 42 -10.56 5.22 11.30
CA ASP A 42 -11.79 5.20 12.11
C ASP A 42 -12.60 6.50 11.99
N GLN A 43 -11.96 7.60 11.63
CA GLN A 43 -12.60 8.87 11.31
C GLN A 43 -12.98 8.98 9.82
N GLY A 44 -12.70 7.98 8.99
CA GLY A 44 -12.93 7.99 7.54
C GLY A 44 -11.85 8.71 6.74
N PHE A 45 -10.75 9.14 7.37
CA PHE A 45 -9.63 9.76 6.68
C PHE A 45 -8.68 8.67 6.16
N VAL A 46 -9.01 8.12 5.00
CA VAL A 46 -8.20 7.10 4.32
C VAL A 46 -7.34 7.73 3.22
N PRO A 47 -6.16 7.19 2.91
CA PRO A 47 -5.31 7.70 1.84
C PRO A 47 -5.95 7.48 0.45
N ASP A 48 -5.59 8.32 -0.50
CA ASP A 48 -6.04 8.22 -1.88
C ASP A 48 -5.16 7.27 -2.68
N ILE A 49 -3.86 7.21 -2.36
CA ILE A 49 -2.88 6.28 -2.93
C ILE A 49 -2.04 5.64 -1.83
N ILE A 50 -1.43 4.51 -2.14
CA ILE A 50 -0.53 3.76 -1.25
C ILE A 50 0.82 3.62 -1.94
N SER A 51 1.90 3.90 -1.22
CA SER A 51 3.27 3.79 -1.68
C SER A 51 4.17 3.18 -0.59
N ASP A 52 5.41 2.86 -0.91
CA ASP A 52 6.34 2.29 0.07
C ASP A 52 7.36 3.27 0.63
N ASP A 53 7.64 4.37 -0.09
CA ASP A 53 8.68 5.35 0.26
C ASP A 53 10.04 4.67 0.53
N LEU A 54 10.44 3.76 -0.37
CA LEU A 54 11.66 3.00 -0.24
C LEU A 54 12.88 3.89 -0.43
N THR A 55 13.73 3.93 0.59
CA THR A 55 15.01 4.66 0.57
C THR A 55 16.16 3.71 0.87
N CYS A 56 17.39 4.15 0.68
CA CYS A 56 18.59 3.36 1.06
C CYS A 56 18.64 3.06 2.57
N LEU A 57 17.97 3.86 3.40
CA LEU A 57 17.88 3.67 4.86
C LEU A 57 16.74 2.73 5.28
N SER A 58 15.78 2.50 4.39
CA SER A 58 14.60 1.65 4.65
C SER A 58 14.68 0.29 3.94
N ASN A 59 15.89 -0.18 3.64
CA ASN A 59 16.10 -1.44 2.91
C ASN A 59 15.98 -2.69 3.81
N ASP A 60 15.06 -2.69 4.75
CA ASP A 60 14.67 -3.89 5.47
C ASP A 60 13.67 -4.69 4.60
N PRO A 61 14.05 -5.90 4.12
CA PRO A 61 13.20 -6.69 3.24
C PRO A 61 11.88 -7.14 3.90
N TYR A 62 11.80 -7.10 5.22
CA TYR A 62 10.62 -7.59 5.96
C TYR A 62 9.61 -6.49 6.30
N THR A 63 10.03 -5.23 6.32
CA THR A 63 9.20 -4.15 6.85
C THR A 63 8.96 -2.99 5.90
N SER A 64 9.79 -2.83 4.85
CA SER A 64 9.75 -1.64 3.97
C SER A 64 9.41 -2.01 2.53
N ARG A 65 8.34 -2.81 2.34
CA ARG A 65 7.91 -3.25 1.00
C ARG A 65 6.45 -2.90 0.77
N LEU A 66 6.12 -2.51 -0.45
CA LEU A 66 4.77 -2.13 -0.84
C LEU A 66 3.74 -3.21 -0.47
N HIS A 67 4.02 -4.47 -0.75
CA HIS A 67 3.11 -5.57 -0.45
C HIS A 67 2.87 -5.77 1.06
N VAL A 68 3.85 -5.47 1.91
CA VAL A 68 3.66 -5.45 3.37
C VAL A 68 2.73 -4.31 3.75
N HIS A 69 2.97 -3.10 3.20
CA HIS A 69 2.13 -1.94 3.47
C HIS A 69 0.68 -2.10 2.98
N MET A 70 0.48 -2.85 1.88
CA MET A 70 -0.86 -3.25 1.43
C MET A 70 -1.61 -4.04 2.51
N GLY A 71 -0.95 -5.04 3.12
CA GLY A 71 -1.53 -5.81 4.22
C GLY A 71 -1.79 -4.97 5.48
N GLU A 72 -0.90 -4.02 5.79
CA GLU A 72 -1.08 -3.05 6.87
C GLU A 72 -2.33 -2.18 6.65
N CYS A 73 -2.58 -1.73 5.42
CA CYS A 73 -3.79 -0.97 5.08
C CYS A 73 -5.07 -1.81 5.20
N VAL A 74 -5.02 -3.09 4.83
CA VAL A 74 -6.15 -4.02 5.08
C VAL A 74 -6.37 -4.20 6.59
N ALA A 75 -5.30 -4.34 7.39
CA ALA A 75 -5.39 -4.41 8.84
C ALA A 75 -6.02 -3.15 9.47
N MET A 76 -5.93 -2.00 8.82
CA MET A 76 -6.59 -0.77 9.23
C MET A 76 -8.06 -0.68 8.80
N GLY A 77 -8.56 -1.62 7.98
CA GLY A 77 -9.99 -1.71 7.61
C GLY A 77 -10.29 -1.45 6.14
N MET A 78 -9.29 -1.26 5.27
CA MET A 78 -9.52 -1.23 3.83
C MET A 78 -9.87 -2.61 3.30
N SER A 79 -10.70 -2.68 2.27
CA SER A 79 -10.88 -3.91 1.50
C SER A 79 -9.66 -4.20 0.61
N VAL A 80 -9.49 -5.46 0.25
CA VAL A 80 -8.44 -5.89 -0.69
C VAL A 80 -8.55 -5.13 -2.03
N ASP A 81 -9.77 -4.98 -2.55
CA ASP A 81 -10.02 -4.26 -3.81
C ASP A 81 -9.59 -2.79 -3.72
N GLU A 82 -9.92 -2.09 -2.63
CA GLU A 82 -9.49 -0.72 -2.42
C GLU A 82 -7.97 -0.59 -2.39
N VAL A 83 -7.29 -1.49 -1.68
CA VAL A 83 -5.84 -1.51 -1.60
C VAL A 83 -5.22 -1.74 -2.98
N LEU A 84 -5.72 -2.73 -3.74
CA LEU A 84 -5.25 -3.01 -5.10
C LEU A 84 -5.44 -1.81 -6.03
N ARG A 85 -6.58 -1.13 -5.98
CA ARG A 85 -6.81 0.10 -6.75
C ARG A 85 -5.84 1.21 -6.38
N LYS A 86 -5.57 1.41 -5.08
CA LYS A 86 -4.72 2.48 -4.55
C LYS A 86 -3.21 2.26 -4.80
N VAL A 87 -2.80 1.06 -5.20
CA VAL A 87 -1.43 0.77 -5.63
C VAL A 87 -1.28 0.63 -7.16
N THR A 88 -2.39 0.66 -7.92
CA THR A 88 -2.37 0.47 -9.38
C THR A 88 -3.09 1.58 -10.12
N VAL A 89 -4.42 1.57 -10.13
CA VAL A 89 -5.26 2.46 -10.94
C VAL A 89 -5.15 3.92 -10.47
N GLU A 90 -5.28 4.16 -9.19
CA GLU A 90 -5.30 5.52 -8.63
C GLU A 90 -3.96 6.26 -8.88
N PRO A 91 -2.77 5.67 -8.58
CA PRO A 91 -1.52 6.35 -8.92
C PRO A 91 -1.31 6.50 -10.42
N ALA A 92 -1.77 5.57 -11.24
CA ALA A 92 -1.63 5.67 -12.70
C ALA A 92 -2.42 6.86 -13.28
N MET A 93 -3.58 7.20 -12.70
CA MET A 93 -4.36 8.39 -13.10
C MET A 93 -3.61 9.70 -12.86
N LEU A 94 -2.64 9.72 -11.95
CA LEU A 94 -1.82 10.90 -11.65
C LEU A 94 -0.61 11.01 -12.57
N MET A 95 -0.22 9.92 -13.20
CA MET A 95 0.96 9.84 -14.05
C MET A 95 0.56 9.98 -15.51
N LYS A 96 1.20 10.90 -16.21
CA LYS A 96 0.99 11.04 -17.66
C LYS A 96 1.58 9.84 -18.40
N ASN A 97 0.84 9.30 -19.36
CA ASN A 97 1.27 8.19 -20.24
C ASN A 97 1.56 6.86 -19.52
N VAL A 98 0.88 6.59 -18.40
CA VAL A 98 0.89 5.29 -17.77
C VAL A 98 -0.41 4.56 -18.11
N GLU A 99 -0.28 3.48 -18.85
CA GLU A 99 -1.39 2.59 -19.19
C GLU A 99 -1.42 1.45 -18.19
N VAL A 100 -2.58 1.20 -17.60
CA VAL A 100 -2.80 0.11 -16.65
C VAL A 100 -3.97 -0.75 -17.08
N GLY A 101 -3.86 -2.04 -16.82
CA GLY A 101 -4.92 -3.01 -17.08
C GLY A 101 -4.43 -4.25 -17.79
N LEU A 102 -5.27 -5.28 -17.79
CA LEU A 102 -5.04 -6.56 -18.47
C LEU A 102 -5.84 -6.62 -19.78
N GLN A 103 -5.44 -5.79 -20.76
CA GLN A 103 -6.10 -5.71 -22.07
C GLN A 103 -5.10 -5.98 -23.19
N ARG A 104 -5.59 -6.56 -24.31
CA ARG A 104 -4.77 -6.74 -25.51
C ARG A 104 -4.29 -5.40 -26.05
N GLY A 105 -2.99 -5.31 -26.35
CA GLY A 105 -2.36 -4.11 -26.88
C GLY A 105 -1.69 -3.24 -25.83
N LEU A 106 -1.96 -3.45 -24.55
CA LEU A 106 -1.24 -2.78 -23.48
C LEU A 106 0.10 -3.46 -23.19
N PRO A 107 1.10 -2.70 -22.73
CA PRO A 107 2.35 -3.29 -22.23
C PRO A 107 2.08 -4.27 -21.11
N ALA A 108 2.70 -5.45 -21.16
CA ALA A 108 2.58 -6.45 -20.10
C ALA A 108 3.39 -6.03 -18.87
N ASN A 109 2.79 -5.19 -18.03
CA ASN A 109 3.28 -4.80 -16.71
C ASN A 109 2.40 -5.47 -15.65
N ILE A 110 2.78 -6.65 -15.19
CA ILE A 110 1.92 -7.55 -14.40
C ILE A 110 2.69 -8.01 -13.17
N THR A 111 2.05 -7.95 -12.01
CA THR A 111 2.52 -8.63 -10.81
C THR A 111 1.52 -9.71 -10.44
N ILE A 112 2.00 -10.93 -10.25
CA ILE A 112 1.24 -12.06 -9.73
C ILE A 112 1.52 -12.13 -8.24
N MET A 113 0.46 -12.15 -7.44
CA MET A 113 0.54 -12.18 -5.98
C MET A 113 -0.30 -13.33 -5.43
N ASP A 114 0.21 -13.93 -4.36
CA ASP A 114 -0.59 -14.71 -3.44
C ASP A 114 -1.25 -13.79 -2.43
N ILE A 115 -2.51 -14.06 -2.11
CA ILE A 115 -3.31 -13.34 -1.10
C ILE A 115 -3.68 -14.36 -0.02
N ASP A 116 -2.90 -14.39 1.04
CA ASP A 116 -3.04 -15.33 2.15
C ASP A 116 -3.99 -14.72 3.19
N GLU A 117 -5.19 -15.29 3.27
CA GLU A 117 -6.21 -14.92 4.26
C GLU A 117 -5.98 -15.66 5.58
N GLY A 118 -5.96 -14.93 6.68
CA GLY A 118 -5.69 -15.47 8.00
C GLY A 118 -5.21 -14.42 8.98
N GLU A 119 -4.76 -14.84 10.14
CA GLU A 119 -4.17 -13.91 11.11
C GLU A 119 -2.67 -13.74 10.84
N HIS A 120 -2.29 -12.54 10.45
CA HIS A 120 -0.90 -12.17 10.18
C HIS A 120 -0.42 -11.07 11.11
N THR A 121 0.82 -11.17 11.58
CA THR A 121 1.45 -10.16 12.43
C THR A 121 2.19 -9.14 11.57
N PHE A 122 1.90 -7.86 11.82
CA PHE A 122 2.60 -6.70 11.28
C PHE A 122 3.34 -5.96 12.37
N ARG A 123 4.33 -5.17 11.97
CA ARG A 123 5.09 -4.31 12.88
C ARG A 123 5.28 -2.94 12.24
N ASP A 124 4.84 -1.89 12.94
CA ASP A 124 4.98 -0.54 12.43
C ASP A 124 6.41 0.03 12.54
N ALA A 125 6.60 1.25 12.04
CA ALA A 125 7.91 1.90 12.04
C ALA A 125 8.43 2.26 13.44
N PHE A 126 7.58 2.19 14.48
CA PHE A 126 7.90 2.49 15.87
C PHE A 126 8.05 1.23 16.73
N GLY A 127 7.88 0.05 16.11
CA GLY A 127 8.08 -1.24 16.75
C GLY A 127 6.82 -1.85 17.36
N LEU A 128 5.67 -1.18 17.26
CA LEU A 128 4.40 -1.73 17.71
C LEU A 128 3.94 -2.85 16.77
N THR A 129 3.59 -3.99 17.35
CA THR A 129 3.05 -5.15 16.64
C THR A 129 1.53 -5.19 16.71
N TYR A 130 0.89 -5.60 15.61
CA TYR A 130 -0.56 -5.73 15.51
C TYR A 130 -0.94 -6.81 14.51
N SER A 131 -2.16 -7.31 14.57
CA SER A 131 -2.67 -8.34 13.65
C SER A 131 -3.46 -7.71 12.50
N GLY A 132 -3.47 -8.44 11.38
CA GLY A 132 -4.34 -8.14 10.24
C GLY A 132 -4.76 -9.41 9.51
N PRO A 133 -5.85 -9.35 8.72
CA PRO A 133 -6.48 -10.54 8.16
C PRO A 133 -5.90 -11.02 6.83
N VAL A 134 -4.97 -10.27 6.23
CA VAL A 134 -4.47 -10.57 4.88
C VAL A 134 -2.99 -10.24 4.76
N ARG A 135 -2.25 -11.14 4.12
CA ARG A 135 -0.87 -10.92 3.68
C ARG A 135 -0.75 -11.07 2.17
N PHE A 136 -0.08 -10.13 1.53
CA PHE A 136 0.25 -10.17 0.12
C PHE A 136 1.69 -10.67 -0.07
N THR A 137 1.88 -11.63 -0.97
CA THR A 137 3.21 -12.18 -1.31
C THR A 137 3.41 -12.13 -2.82
N PRO A 138 4.34 -11.34 -3.35
CA PRO A 138 4.66 -11.34 -4.77
C PRO A 138 5.24 -12.70 -5.20
N LEU A 139 4.68 -13.30 -6.25
CA LEU A 139 5.14 -14.55 -6.83
C LEU A 139 5.90 -14.34 -8.13
N ALA A 140 5.44 -13.41 -8.98
CA ALA A 140 6.16 -13.06 -10.20
C ALA A 140 5.89 -11.60 -10.58
N THR A 141 6.87 -10.99 -11.25
CA THR A 141 6.74 -9.64 -11.83
C THR A 141 7.20 -9.68 -13.28
N ILE A 142 6.35 -9.19 -14.16
CA ILE A 142 6.60 -9.04 -15.59
C ILE A 142 6.63 -7.54 -15.87
N TYR A 143 7.67 -7.06 -16.55
CA TYR A 143 7.80 -5.68 -16.97
C TYR A 143 8.05 -5.63 -18.47
N ARG A 144 7.16 -4.99 -19.21
CA ARG A 144 7.18 -4.89 -20.68
C ARG A 144 7.33 -6.27 -21.37
N GLY A 145 6.65 -7.28 -20.83
CA GLY A 145 6.69 -8.64 -21.36
C GLY A 145 7.88 -9.49 -20.90
N GLU A 146 8.81 -8.94 -20.14
CA GLU A 146 9.96 -9.68 -19.61
C GLU A 146 9.76 -10.03 -18.13
N ILE A 147 10.05 -11.27 -17.77
CA ILE A 147 10.01 -11.73 -16.37
C ILE A 147 11.20 -11.12 -15.63
N LYS A 148 10.92 -10.29 -14.63
CA LYS A 148 11.93 -9.65 -13.78
C LYS A 148 12.10 -10.30 -12.41
N TYR A 149 11.07 -11.00 -11.94
CA TYR A 149 11.05 -11.76 -10.70
C TYR A 149 10.13 -12.96 -10.87
N ASN A 150 10.53 -14.12 -10.39
CA ASN A 150 9.71 -15.33 -10.39
C ASN A 150 10.18 -16.28 -9.29
N VAL A 151 9.25 -16.67 -8.42
CA VAL A 151 9.45 -17.72 -7.40
C VAL A 151 8.41 -18.84 -7.56
N ILE A 152 7.64 -18.81 -8.64
CA ILE A 152 6.70 -19.90 -8.95
C ILE A 152 7.55 -21.10 -9.37
N GLU A 153 7.53 -22.16 -8.60
CA GLU A 153 8.13 -23.43 -8.99
C GLU A 153 7.31 -24.00 -10.15
N THR A 154 7.96 -24.22 -11.29
CA THR A 154 7.36 -24.95 -12.42
C THR A 154 7.94 -26.34 -12.40
N ASP A 155 7.14 -27.30 -11.94
CA ASP A 155 7.41 -28.71 -12.16
C ASP A 155 7.21 -29.02 -13.67
N TYR A 156 8.31 -29.02 -14.43
CA TYR A 156 8.37 -29.56 -15.79
C TYR A 156 9.23 -30.81 -15.80
#